data_d226fac062bde91f0a3f38eab4b20803
#
_entry.id   d226fac062bde91f0a3f38eab4b20803
#
_cell.length_a   1.000
_cell.length_b   1.000
_cell.length_c   1.000
_cell.angle_alpha   90.00
_cell.angle_beta   90.00
_cell.angle_gamma   90.00
#
_symmetry.space_group_name_H-M   'P 1'
#
loop_
_entity.id
_entity.type
_entity.pdbx_description
1 polymer ?
#
loop_
_entity_poly.entity_id
_entity_poly.type
_entity_poly.pdbx_seq_one_letter_code
_entity_poly.pdbx_strand_id
1 'polypeptide(L)'
;MSENILVITEHLQGHVLDITYVMLAGAHQLAKQTGGKVIAVLLGYKAQSLTKDFNADKVHSYDRPSLENFSPDAYLRVLETEINEEQPYAVLFGHTTIGMDVASGLSARLNLPLVSQVQHFDPGPTGNAGAGRETEFI
;
A
#
# COMPACT_ATOMS: atom_id res chain seq x y z
N MET A 1 4.54 -3.13 16.21
CA MET A 1 4.22 -3.46 14.81
C MET A 1 2.85 -4.09 14.77
N SER A 2 1.99 -3.60 13.88
CA SER A 2 0.66 -4.19 13.72
C SER A 2 0.71 -5.33 12.71
N GLU A 3 -0.38 -6.08 12.64
CA GLU A 3 -0.54 -7.15 11.65
C GLU A 3 -1.23 -6.67 10.39
N ASN A 4 -1.43 -5.36 10.27
CA ASN A 4 -2.23 -4.78 9.20
C ASN A 4 -1.45 -4.69 7.89
N ILE A 5 -2.21 -4.72 6.80
CA ILE A 5 -1.67 -4.61 5.46
C ILE A 5 -2.15 -3.29 4.87
N LEU A 6 -1.22 -2.46 4.45
CA LEU A 6 -1.56 -1.23 3.75
C LEU A 6 -1.54 -1.48 2.24
N VAL A 7 -2.54 -0.97 1.56
CA VAL A 7 -2.59 -1.01 0.10
C VAL A 7 -2.60 0.42 -0.41
N ILE A 8 -1.57 0.79 -1.15
CA ILE A 8 -1.47 2.12 -1.72
C ILE A 8 -2.21 2.09 -3.05
N THR A 9 -3.39 2.69 -3.05
CA THR A 9 -4.27 2.66 -4.22
C THR A 9 -3.79 3.65 -5.27
N GLU A 10 -4.12 3.36 -6.53
CA GLU A 10 -3.74 4.23 -7.64
C GLU A 10 -4.97 4.63 -8.43
N HIS A 11 -5.02 5.89 -8.79
CA HIS A 11 -6.08 6.42 -9.63
C HIS A 11 -5.50 7.45 -10.58
N LEU A 12 -6.19 7.65 -11.69
CA LEU A 12 -5.77 8.59 -12.71
C LEU A 12 -7.01 9.19 -13.35
N GLN A 13 -7.08 10.51 -13.37
CA GLN A 13 -8.17 11.24 -14.03
C GLN A 13 -9.56 10.75 -13.59
N GLY A 14 -9.72 10.54 -12.30
CA GLY A 14 -11.01 10.15 -11.75
C GLY A 14 -11.35 8.68 -11.85
N HIS A 15 -10.40 7.86 -12.25
CA HIS A 15 -10.60 6.41 -12.37
C HIS A 15 -9.59 5.65 -11.54
N VAL A 16 -10.08 4.69 -10.77
CA VAL A 16 -9.22 3.80 -10.01
C VAL A 16 -8.62 2.77 -10.96
N LEU A 17 -7.31 2.58 -10.88
CA LEU A 17 -6.64 1.61 -11.74
C LEU A 17 -6.93 0.19 -11.28
N ASP A 18 -7.07 -0.72 -12.24
CA ASP A 18 -7.42 -2.11 -11.98
C ASP A 18 -6.47 -2.79 -11.01
N ILE A 19 -5.19 -2.43 -11.05
CA ILE A 19 -4.18 -3.01 -10.15
C ILE A 19 -4.58 -2.81 -8.68
N THR A 20 -5.29 -1.73 -8.36
CA THR A 20 -5.74 -1.48 -6.99
C THR A 20 -6.63 -2.61 -6.50
N TYR A 21 -7.56 -3.08 -7.32
CA TYR A 21 -8.46 -4.13 -6.91
C TYR A 21 -7.75 -5.47 -6.78
N VAL A 22 -6.78 -5.73 -7.63
CA VAL A 22 -5.95 -6.93 -7.53
C VAL A 22 -5.16 -6.91 -6.22
N MET A 23 -4.58 -5.76 -5.88
CA MET A 23 -3.84 -5.63 -4.63
C MET A 23 -4.73 -5.80 -3.41
N LEU A 24 -5.94 -5.25 -3.45
CA LEU A 24 -6.87 -5.41 -2.33
C LEU A 24 -7.22 -6.86 -2.10
N ALA A 25 -7.46 -7.62 -3.17
CA ALA A 25 -7.73 -9.04 -3.04
C ALA A 25 -6.54 -9.80 -2.44
N GLY A 26 -5.34 -9.51 -2.93
CA GLY A 26 -4.13 -10.12 -2.38
C GLY A 26 -3.91 -9.74 -0.92
N ALA A 27 -4.20 -8.48 -0.57
CA ALA A 27 -4.05 -8.02 0.80
C ALA A 27 -4.97 -8.77 1.75
N HIS A 28 -6.19 -9.06 1.33
CA HIS A 28 -7.11 -9.82 2.17
C HIS A 28 -6.62 -11.25 2.41
N GLN A 29 -6.02 -11.87 1.40
CA GLN A 29 -5.43 -13.19 1.58
C GLN A 29 -4.29 -13.15 2.60
N LEU A 30 -3.43 -12.15 2.48
CA LEU A 30 -2.32 -12.00 3.40
C LEU A 30 -2.80 -11.68 4.81
N ALA A 31 -3.79 -10.80 4.94
CA ALA A 31 -4.33 -10.41 6.24
C ALA A 31 -4.96 -11.59 6.99
N LYS A 32 -5.57 -12.53 6.28
CA LYS A 32 -6.11 -13.73 6.91
C LYS A 32 -5.01 -14.52 7.62
N GLN A 33 -3.81 -14.51 7.08
CA GLN A 33 -2.70 -15.26 7.65
C GLN A 33 -2.02 -14.50 8.77
N THR A 34 -2.01 -13.18 8.70
CA THR A 34 -1.37 -12.37 9.75
C THR A 34 -2.32 -12.05 10.90
N GLY A 35 -3.63 -12.15 10.67
CA GLY A 35 -4.62 -11.76 11.65
C GLY A 35 -4.93 -10.28 11.68
N GLY A 36 -4.42 -9.53 10.71
CA GLY A 36 -4.61 -8.09 10.65
C GLY A 36 -5.75 -7.66 9.76
N LYS A 37 -5.79 -6.38 9.48
CA LYS A 37 -6.81 -5.75 8.64
C LYS A 37 -6.19 -5.17 7.39
N VAL A 38 -7.02 -4.99 6.37
CA VAL A 38 -6.61 -4.35 5.13
C VAL A 38 -7.00 -2.89 5.20
N ILE A 39 -6.02 -2.02 5.00
CA ILE A 39 -6.21 -0.57 5.03
C ILE A 39 -5.85 -0.03 3.64
N ALA A 40 -6.85 0.50 2.94
CA ALA A 40 -6.61 1.14 1.65
C ALA A 40 -6.22 2.59 1.89
N VAL A 41 -5.17 3.05 1.23
CA VAL A 41 -4.69 4.41 1.37
C VAL A 41 -4.85 5.11 0.02
N LEU A 42 -5.61 6.20 0.02
CA LEU A 42 -5.84 7.00 -1.18
C LEU A 42 -5.23 8.38 -0.99
N LEU A 43 -4.36 8.76 -1.91
CA LEU A 43 -3.78 10.09 -1.94
C LEU A 43 -4.34 10.82 -3.15
N GLY A 44 -4.91 11.99 -2.93
CA GLY A 44 -5.47 12.75 -4.03
C GLY A 44 -6.04 14.08 -3.58
N TYR A 45 -6.80 14.70 -4.46
CA TYR A 45 -7.48 15.94 -4.16
C TYR A 45 -8.89 15.84 -4.75
N LYS A 46 -9.89 15.99 -3.87
CA LYS A 46 -11.29 15.83 -4.25
C LYS A 46 -11.58 14.48 -4.88
N ALA A 47 -10.88 13.44 -4.40
CA ALA A 47 -10.96 12.09 -4.96
C ALA A 47 -11.62 11.10 -4.00
N GLN A 48 -12.22 11.56 -2.92
CA GLN A 48 -12.75 10.67 -1.88
C GLN A 48 -13.87 9.76 -2.40
N SER A 49 -14.61 10.20 -3.39
CA SER A 49 -15.68 9.37 -3.95
C SER A 49 -15.15 8.09 -4.60
N LEU A 50 -13.87 8.05 -4.93
CA LEU A 50 -13.27 6.86 -5.54
C LEU A 50 -13.13 5.71 -4.56
N THR A 51 -13.22 5.98 -3.27
CA THR A 51 -13.03 4.96 -2.24
C THR A 51 -14.26 4.06 -2.03
N LYS A 52 -15.40 4.42 -2.59
CA LYS A 52 -16.65 3.73 -2.29
C LYS A 52 -16.66 2.26 -2.70
N ASP A 53 -15.85 1.90 -3.70
CA ASP A 53 -15.79 0.53 -4.20
C ASP A 53 -14.61 -0.25 -3.63
N PHE A 54 -13.85 0.32 -2.70
CA PHE A 54 -12.72 -0.36 -2.12
C PHE A 54 -13.19 -1.42 -1.11
N ASN A 55 -12.80 -2.65 -1.36
CA ASN A 55 -13.06 -3.73 -0.41
C ASN A 55 -11.92 -3.77 0.60
N ALA A 56 -12.03 -2.94 1.63
CA ALA A 56 -11.01 -2.83 2.66
C ALA A 56 -11.70 -2.67 4.01
N ASP A 57 -10.99 -3.04 5.08
CA ASP A 57 -11.53 -2.89 6.43
C ASP A 57 -11.54 -1.42 6.85
N LYS A 58 -10.57 -0.67 6.39
CA LYS A 58 -10.47 0.77 6.62
C LYS A 58 -9.98 1.45 5.37
N VAL A 59 -10.35 2.71 5.22
CA VAL A 59 -9.84 3.55 4.13
C VAL A 59 -9.30 4.84 4.72
N HIS A 60 -8.03 5.11 4.49
CA HIS A 60 -7.41 6.37 4.87
C HIS A 60 -7.27 7.23 3.62
N SER A 61 -8.03 8.30 3.55
CA SER A 61 -8.00 9.18 2.40
C SER A 61 -7.33 10.49 2.76
N TYR A 62 -6.28 10.83 2.05
CA TYR A 62 -5.57 12.09 2.21
C TYR A 62 -5.99 13.02 1.09
N ASP A 63 -6.74 14.06 1.46
CA ASP A 63 -7.33 15.00 0.49
C ASP A 63 -6.62 16.33 0.59
N ARG A 64 -5.66 16.55 -0.30
CA ARG A 64 -4.84 17.76 -0.31
C ARG A 64 -4.58 18.24 -1.72
N PRO A 65 -4.60 19.56 -1.95
CA PRO A 65 -4.29 20.09 -3.30
C PRO A 65 -2.92 19.64 -3.81
N SER A 66 -1.94 19.47 -2.93
CA SER A 66 -0.60 19.04 -3.32
C SER A 66 -0.56 17.60 -3.83
N LEU A 67 -1.65 16.84 -3.64
CA LEU A 67 -1.74 15.46 -4.08
C LEU A 67 -2.58 15.30 -5.35
N GLU A 68 -3.03 16.40 -5.93
CA GLU A 68 -3.86 16.35 -7.14
C GLU A 68 -3.13 15.70 -8.29
N ASN A 69 -1.89 16.10 -8.48
CA ASN A 69 -1.02 15.49 -9.49
C ASN A 69 0.08 14.74 -8.76
N PHE A 70 0.58 13.69 -9.38
CA PHE A 70 1.62 12.91 -8.76
C PHE A 70 2.86 13.75 -8.53
N SER A 71 3.31 13.78 -7.29
CA SER A 71 4.56 14.39 -6.87
C SER A 71 5.24 13.41 -5.93
N PRO A 72 6.43 12.90 -6.27
CA PRO A 72 7.11 11.94 -5.41
C PRO A 72 7.28 12.47 -3.99
N ASP A 73 7.72 13.72 -3.84
CA ASP A 73 7.96 14.29 -2.52
C ASP A 73 6.70 14.35 -1.67
N ALA A 74 5.59 14.81 -2.26
CA ALA A 74 4.34 14.92 -1.53
C ALA A 74 3.82 13.54 -1.12
N TYR A 75 3.88 12.58 -2.03
CA TYR A 75 3.45 11.22 -1.75
C TYR A 75 4.32 10.58 -0.66
N LEU A 76 5.63 10.75 -0.75
CA LEU A 76 6.55 10.15 0.22
C LEU A 76 6.32 10.70 1.61
N ARG A 77 6.07 11.99 1.75
CA ARG A 77 5.81 12.59 3.07
C ARG A 77 4.57 12.01 3.72
N VAL A 78 3.49 11.91 2.95
CA VAL A 78 2.24 11.38 3.47
C VAL A 78 2.38 9.93 3.84
N LEU A 79 2.97 9.13 2.97
CA LEU A 79 3.09 7.69 3.20
C LEU A 79 4.07 7.37 4.31
N GLU A 80 5.12 8.16 4.45
CA GLU A 80 6.04 7.99 5.57
C GLU A 80 5.32 8.16 6.90
N THR A 81 4.47 9.18 7.01
CA THR A 81 3.66 9.40 8.20
C THR A 81 2.71 8.23 8.43
N GLU A 82 2.02 7.79 7.37
CA GLU A 82 1.08 6.69 7.47
C GLU A 82 1.76 5.41 7.95
N ILE A 83 2.91 5.09 7.38
CA ILE A 83 3.64 3.87 7.76
C ILE A 83 4.14 3.97 9.19
N ASN A 84 4.66 5.12 9.60
CA ASN A 84 5.17 5.29 10.95
C ASN A 84 4.04 5.19 11.98
N GLU A 85 2.86 5.67 11.67
CA GLU A 85 1.73 5.58 12.58
C GLU A 85 1.14 4.18 12.65
N GLU A 86 0.98 3.53 11.50
CA GLU A 86 0.34 2.22 11.46
C GLU A 86 1.29 1.07 11.80
N GLN A 87 2.57 1.23 11.54
CA GLN A 87 3.55 0.15 11.73
C GLN A 87 3.07 -1.15 11.09
N PRO A 88 2.74 -1.14 9.80
CA PRO A 88 2.08 -2.29 9.17
C PRO A 88 3.01 -3.48 9.01
N TYR A 89 2.39 -4.65 8.85
CA TYR A 89 3.10 -5.87 8.51
C TYR A 89 3.70 -5.77 7.10
N ALA A 90 2.94 -5.21 6.16
CA ALA A 90 3.39 -5.06 4.78
C ALA A 90 2.67 -3.88 4.13
N VAL A 91 3.30 -3.30 3.12
CA VAL A 91 2.72 -2.23 2.31
C VAL A 91 2.80 -2.68 0.87
N LEU A 92 1.66 -2.70 0.19
CA LEU A 92 1.57 -3.15 -1.19
C LEU A 92 1.46 -1.97 -2.14
N PHE A 93 2.28 -2.00 -3.18
CA PHE A 93 2.27 -1.01 -4.25
C PHE A 93 2.03 -1.70 -5.58
N GLY A 94 1.35 -1.03 -6.50
CA GLY A 94 1.22 -1.55 -7.85
C GLY A 94 2.56 -1.54 -8.57
N HIS A 95 2.75 -2.52 -9.45
CA HIS A 95 3.95 -2.57 -10.27
C HIS A 95 3.78 -1.65 -11.48
N THR A 96 3.67 -0.35 -11.19
CA THR A 96 3.53 0.72 -12.16
C THR A 96 4.69 1.67 -11.98
N THR A 97 4.87 2.59 -12.95
CA THR A 97 5.94 3.58 -12.82
C THR A 97 5.81 4.37 -11.52
N ILE A 98 4.59 4.85 -11.23
CA ILE A 98 4.35 5.62 -10.01
C ILE A 98 4.56 4.76 -8.78
N GLY A 99 3.98 3.56 -8.76
CA GLY A 99 4.10 2.66 -7.63
C GLY A 99 5.55 2.31 -7.31
N MET A 100 6.33 2.03 -8.33
CA MET A 100 7.72 1.65 -8.13
C MET A 100 8.57 2.83 -7.67
N ASP A 101 8.32 4.03 -8.19
CA ASP A 101 9.03 5.22 -7.75
C ASP A 101 8.77 5.49 -6.26
N VAL A 102 7.53 5.41 -5.85
CA VAL A 102 7.15 5.65 -4.46
C VAL A 102 7.72 4.57 -3.55
N ALA A 103 7.59 3.32 -3.96
CA ALA A 103 8.08 2.20 -3.16
C ALA A 103 9.59 2.28 -2.95
N SER A 104 10.33 2.58 -4.01
CA SER A 104 11.78 2.73 -3.92
C SER A 104 12.17 3.88 -3.01
N GLY A 105 11.47 5.01 -3.10
CA GLY A 105 11.73 6.15 -2.23
C GLY A 105 11.48 5.86 -0.77
N LEU A 106 10.39 5.16 -0.47
CA LEU A 106 10.08 4.78 0.91
C LEU A 106 11.07 3.76 1.46
N SER A 107 11.47 2.80 0.63
CA SER A 107 12.48 1.82 1.03
C SER A 107 13.76 2.51 1.45
N ALA A 108 14.20 3.49 0.67
CA ALA A 108 15.42 4.23 0.99
C ALA A 108 15.26 5.07 2.27
N ARG A 109 14.14 5.77 2.41
CA ARG A 109 13.91 6.66 3.55
C ARG A 109 13.73 5.93 4.86
N LEU A 110 13.02 4.81 4.82
CA LEU A 110 12.65 4.07 6.04
C LEU A 110 13.55 2.86 6.26
N ASN A 111 14.50 2.62 5.37
CA ASN A 111 15.41 1.49 5.46
C ASN A 111 14.63 0.17 5.55
N LEU A 112 13.65 0.02 4.68
CA LEU A 112 12.82 -1.18 4.62
C LEU A 112 13.14 -1.99 3.37
N PRO A 113 13.03 -3.32 3.45
CA PRO A 113 13.28 -4.15 2.26
C PRO A 113 12.20 -3.93 1.21
N LEU A 114 12.60 -4.01 -0.06
CA LEU A 114 11.70 -3.89 -1.19
C LEU A 114 11.78 -5.16 -2.01
N VAL A 115 10.62 -5.78 -2.21
CA VAL A 115 10.50 -6.95 -3.08
C VAL A 115 9.55 -6.60 -4.21
N SER A 116 9.97 -6.80 -5.44
CA SER A 116 9.18 -6.45 -6.61
C SER A 116 8.67 -7.68 -7.34
N GLN A 117 7.67 -7.48 -8.19
CA GLN A 117 7.10 -8.53 -9.04
C GLN A 117 6.59 -9.73 -8.27
N VAL A 118 5.97 -9.46 -7.12
CA VAL A 118 5.40 -10.52 -6.31
C VAL A 118 4.14 -11.04 -6.99
N GLN A 119 4.06 -12.36 -7.16
CA GLN A 119 2.91 -13.01 -7.76
C GLN A 119 2.10 -13.81 -6.75
N HIS A 120 2.62 -13.94 -5.54
CA HIS A 120 2.03 -14.81 -4.55
C HIS A 120 2.34 -14.27 -3.16
N PHE A 121 1.35 -14.28 -2.27
CA PHE A 121 1.50 -13.76 -0.93
C PHE A 121 1.45 -14.90 0.07
N ASP A 122 2.57 -15.13 0.76
CA ASP A 122 2.67 -16.19 1.74
C ASP A 122 3.64 -15.76 2.84
N PRO A 123 3.13 -15.49 4.06
CA PRO A 123 4.02 -15.09 5.16
C PRO A 123 4.86 -16.23 5.72
N GLY A 124 4.68 -17.43 5.21
CA GLY A 124 5.44 -18.59 5.66
C GLY A 124 4.75 -19.32 6.81
N PRO A 125 5.28 -20.50 7.15
CA PRO A 125 4.64 -21.36 8.14
C PRO A 125 4.54 -20.72 9.51
N THR A 126 5.47 -19.84 9.86
CA THR A 126 5.48 -19.17 11.17
C THR A 126 4.71 -17.87 11.16
N GLY A 127 4.18 -17.47 10.02
CA GLY A 127 3.60 -16.15 9.85
C GLY A 127 4.65 -15.07 9.79
N ASN A 128 5.89 -15.41 9.65
CA ASN A 128 7.00 -14.46 9.63
C ASN A 128 7.40 -14.15 8.20
N ALA A 129 6.88 -13.05 7.69
CA ALA A 129 7.21 -12.62 6.32
C ALA A 129 8.70 -12.33 6.17
N GLY A 130 9.32 -11.97 7.28
CA GLY A 130 10.76 -11.71 7.26
C GLY A 130 11.58 -12.93 6.93
N ALA A 131 10.96 -14.08 6.84
CA ALA A 131 11.67 -15.28 6.44
C ALA A 131 12.07 -15.22 4.97
N GLY A 132 12.31 -14.05 4.45
CA GLY A 132 12.80 -13.89 3.11
C GLY A 132 11.79 -14.19 2.05
N ARG A 133 10.56 -13.93 2.41
CA ARG A 133 9.52 -14.20 1.45
C ARG A 133 9.51 -13.17 0.35
N GLU A 134 9.23 -13.65 -0.80
CA GLU A 134 8.90 -12.81 -1.93
C GLU A 134 7.61 -12.04 -1.67
N THR A 135 6.97 -12.33 -0.57
CA THR A 135 5.77 -11.64 -0.14
C THR A 135 6.06 -10.38 0.67
N GLU A 136 7.33 -10.11 0.92
CA GLU A 136 7.68 -8.93 1.70
C GLU A 136 7.63 -7.69 0.83
N PHE A 137 7.14 -6.61 1.43
CA PHE A 137 6.98 -5.34 0.75
C PHE A 137 7.40 -4.22 1.66
N ILE A 138 7.49 -3.05 1.12
CA ILE A 138 7.69 -1.88 1.93
C ILE A 138 6.50 -1.69 2.83
#